data_bd40ce53254d009edc4b7cf21e5815d8
#
_entry.id   bd40ce53254d009edc4b7cf21e5815d8
#
_cell.length_a   1.000
_cell.length_b   1.000
_cell.length_c   1.000
_cell.angle_alpha   90.00
_cell.angle_beta   90.00
_cell.angle_gamma   90.00
#
_symmetry.space_group_name_H-M   'P 1'
#
loop_
_entity.id
_entity.type
_entity.pdbx_description
1 polymer ?
#
loop_
_entity_poly.entity_id
_entity_poly.type
_entity_poly.pdbx_seq_one_letter_code
_entity_poly.pdbx_strand_id
1 'polypeptide(L)'
;SLMTGLGSLVGGSLAQGLQASGSTPLESYRAVIIGYALLGGALLLIFGRMSPAVEVAEVKPAPTLSSLFGLHKSRQIVFRLSLLFMLDAFAGGFIVQSLVALWFNRRFGVDTAVIGSIFLGANLFAGLSALAAARVAARYGLINTMVFTHAPSNLLLILVPLMPTLPLAVLVLLVRFSISQMDVPTRQSYTVAVVDPSERSAANGVTSIARSVGASFSPGLTGAL
;
A
#
# COMPACT_ATOMS: atom_id res chain seq x y z
N SER A 1 0.88 7.65 2.76
CA SER A 1 1.26 7.05 4.05
C SER A 1 0.89 7.91 5.26
N LEU A 2 1.20 9.23 5.30
CA LEU A 2 0.83 10.10 6.43
C LEU A 2 -0.68 10.15 6.65
N MET A 3 -1.47 10.43 5.61
CA MET A 3 -2.94 10.45 5.69
C MET A 3 -3.52 9.08 6.04
N THR A 4 -2.90 8.00 5.57
CA THR A 4 -3.29 6.63 5.97
C THR A 4 -3.04 6.40 7.46
N GLY A 5 -1.90 6.88 7.99
CA GLY A 5 -1.58 6.79 9.41
C GLY A 5 -2.55 7.61 10.27
N LEU A 6 -2.86 8.84 9.87
CA LEU A 6 -3.87 9.67 10.54
C LEU A 6 -5.24 9.01 10.50
N GLY A 7 -5.64 8.45 9.36
CA GLY A 7 -6.89 7.71 9.24
C GLY A 7 -6.96 6.51 10.18
N SER A 8 -5.88 5.75 10.33
CA SER A 8 -5.79 4.62 11.26
C SER A 8 -5.94 5.07 12.72
N LEU A 9 -5.29 6.17 13.10
CA LEU A 9 -5.40 6.73 14.45
C LEU A 9 -6.82 7.24 14.73
N VAL A 10 -7.37 8.07 13.83
CA VAL A 10 -8.71 8.66 14.00
C VAL A 10 -9.77 7.57 14.03
N GLY A 11 -9.71 6.59 13.11
CA GLY A 11 -10.67 5.49 13.07
C GLY A 11 -10.60 4.60 14.31
N GLY A 12 -9.39 4.28 14.78
CA GLY A 12 -9.19 3.50 16.01
C GLY A 12 -9.68 4.23 17.26
N SER A 13 -9.33 5.51 17.41
CA SER A 13 -9.75 6.35 18.55
C SER A 13 -11.26 6.60 18.55
N LEU A 14 -11.87 6.84 17.38
CA LEU A 14 -13.32 7.02 17.26
C LEU A 14 -14.07 5.74 17.66
N ALA A 15 -13.64 4.58 17.17
CA ALA A 15 -14.26 3.31 17.53
C ALA A 15 -14.17 3.06 19.03
N GLN A 16 -13.01 3.28 19.64
CA GLN A 16 -12.82 3.10 21.09
C GLN A 16 -13.63 4.09 21.90
N GLY A 17 -13.65 5.37 21.51
CA GLY A 17 -14.44 6.40 22.20
C GLY A 17 -15.93 6.09 22.20
N LEU A 18 -16.49 5.61 21.09
CA LEU A 18 -17.88 5.17 20.99
C LEU A 18 -18.16 3.94 21.87
N GLN A 19 -17.24 2.97 21.92
CA GLN A 19 -17.40 1.80 22.80
C GLN A 19 -17.31 2.20 24.27
N ALA A 20 -16.44 3.12 24.63
CA ALA A 20 -16.36 3.67 26.00
C ALA A 20 -17.62 4.44 26.40
N SER A 21 -18.37 5.04 25.46
CA SER A 21 -19.66 5.69 25.69
C SER A 21 -20.86 4.74 25.70
N GLY A 22 -20.64 3.42 25.59
CA GLY A 22 -21.69 2.41 25.69
C GLY A 22 -22.19 1.85 24.35
N SER A 23 -21.61 2.27 23.21
CA SER A 23 -21.95 1.70 21.90
C SER A 23 -21.39 0.28 21.76
N THR A 24 -22.12 -0.56 21.05
CA THR A 24 -21.62 -1.91 20.72
C THR A 24 -20.43 -1.83 19.74
N PRO A 25 -19.52 -2.83 19.70
CA PRO A 25 -18.44 -2.87 18.73
C PRO A 25 -18.94 -2.73 17.28
N LEU A 26 -20.07 -3.33 16.94
CA LEU A 26 -20.66 -3.27 15.61
C LEU A 26 -21.11 -1.84 15.25
N GLU A 27 -21.74 -1.13 16.16
CA GLU A 27 -22.19 0.25 15.96
C GLU A 27 -21.00 1.20 15.80
N SER A 28 -19.97 1.05 16.62
CA SER A 28 -18.76 1.85 16.52
C SER A 28 -18.03 1.66 15.19
N TYR A 29 -17.92 0.43 14.68
CA TYR A 29 -17.33 0.17 13.38
C TYR A 29 -18.18 0.69 12.21
N ARG A 30 -19.53 0.60 12.32
CA ARG A 30 -20.46 1.19 11.35
C ARG A 30 -20.28 2.71 11.28
N ALA A 31 -20.12 3.39 12.40
CA ALA A 31 -19.86 4.85 12.43
C ALA A 31 -18.55 5.21 11.69
N VAL A 32 -17.48 4.43 11.86
CA VAL A 32 -16.22 4.63 11.12
C VAL A 32 -16.42 4.44 9.61
N ILE A 33 -17.16 3.41 9.19
CA ILE A 33 -17.46 3.14 7.78
C ILE A 33 -18.32 4.26 7.17
N ILE A 34 -19.31 4.77 7.90
CA ILE A 34 -20.14 5.91 7.46
C ILE A 34 -19.27 7.16 7.32
N GLY A 35 -18.39 7.45 8.29
CA GLY A 35 -17.44 8.54 8.18
C GLY A 35 -16.55 8.44 6.95
N TYR A 36 -16.04 7.25 6.64
CA TYR A 36 -15.27 7.00 5.41
C TYR A 36 -16.11 7.25 4.15
N ALA A 37 -17.36 6.79 4.11
CA ALA A 37 -18.27 7.03 2.99
C ALA A 37 -18.58 8.51 2.78
N LEU A 38 -18.76 9.27 3.86
CA LEU A 38 -18.97 10.72 3.79
C LEU A 38 -17.76 11.47 3.23
N LEU A 39 -16.54 11.05 3.63
CA LEU A 39 -15.30 11.59 3.05
C LEU A 39 -15.20 11.27 1.56
N GLY A 40 -15.58 10.05 1.14
CA GLY A 40 -15.67 9.68 -0.28
C GLY A 40 -16.67 10.55 -1.05
N GLY A 41 -17.84 10.82 -0.46
CA GLY A 41 -18.82 11.75 -1.03
C GLY A 41 -18.31 13.18 -1.15
N ALA A 42 -17.58 13.69 -0.14
CA ALA A 42 -16.93 14.99 -0.18
C ALA A 42 -15.88 15.08 -1.30
N LEU A 43 -15.07 14.04 -1.47
CA LEU A 43 -14.10 13.96 -2.58
C LEU A 43 -14.82 13.96 -3.95
N LEU A 44 -15.91 13.23 -4.09
CA LEU A 44 -16.71 13.22 -5.32
C LEU A 44 -17.21 14.65 -5.67
N LEU A 45 -17.70 15.39 -4.68
CA LEU A 45 -18.15 16.76 -4.86
C LEU A 45 -16.99 17.71 -5.23
N ILE A 46 -15.81 17.54 -4.65
CA ILE A 46 -14.61 18.33 -4.98
C ILE A 46 -14.19 18.05 -6.42
N PHE A 47 -14.08 16.77 -6.80
CA PHE A 47 -13.73 16.39 -8.18
C PHE A 47 -14.77 16.86 -9.20
N GLY A 48 -16.06 16.77 -8.88
CA GLY A 48 -17.14 17.25 -9.74
C GLY A 48 -17.14 18.78 -9.95
N ARG A 49 -16.43 19.53 -9.10
CA ARG A 49 -16.25 21.00 -9.24
C ARG A 49 -14.93 21.39 -9.90
N MET A 50 -14.08 20.44 -10.26
CA MET A 50 -12.83 20.73 -10.95
C MET A 50 -13.10 21.28 -12.36
N SER A 51 -12.37 22.34 -12.72
CA SER A 51 -12.44 22.95 -14.04
C SER A 51 -11.88 22.01 -15.11
N PRO A 52 -12.40 22.05 -16.36
CA PRO A 52 -11.81 21.33 -17.52
C PRO A 52 -10.33 21.63 -17.75
N ALA A 53 -9.79 22.73 -17.21
CA ALA A 53 -8.38 23.06 -17.28
C ALA A 53 -7.46 22.04 -16.55
N VAL A 54 -8.03 21.14 -15.72
CA VAL A 54 -7.29 20.05 -15.06
C VAL A 54 -7.18 18.82 -15.97
N GLU A 55 -8.01 18.71 -16.99
CA GLU A 55 -7.92 17.63 -17.98
C GLU A 55 -6.76 17.88 -18.95
N VAL A 56 -6.00 16.83 -19.23
CA VAL A 56 -4.94 16.85 -20.24
C VAL A 56 -5.58 17.04 -21.61
N ALA A 57 -5.34 18.17 -22.27
CA ALA A 57 -6.00 18.61 -23.49
C ALA A 57 -5.78 17.72 -24.75
N GLU A 58 -4.98 16.67 -24.68
CA GLU A 58 -4.79 15.67 -25.73
C GLU A 58 -5.10 14.26 -25.24
N VAL A 59 -6.36 13.87 -25.33
CA VAL A 59 -6.72 12.45 -25.40
C VAL A 59 -6.36 11.99 -26.82
N LYS A 60 -5.17 11.45 -27.02
CA LYS A 60 -4.90 10.66 -28.24
C LYS A 60 -5.97 9.58 -28.33
N PRO A 61 -6.56 9.35 -29.54
CA PRO A 61 -7.63 8.37 -29.70
C PRO A 61 -7.21 7.06 -29.04
N ALA A 62 -8.14 6.47 -28.28
CA ALA A 62 -7.91 5.21 -27.60
C ALA A 62 -7.33 4.21 -28.60
N PRO A 63 -6.23 3.53 -28.26
CA PRO A 63 -5.66 2.54 -29.14
C PRO A 63 -6.75 1.52 -29.48
N THR A 64 -6.97 1.27 -30.76
CA THR A 64 -7.84 0.20 -31.22
C THR A 64 -7.43 -1.09 -30.53
N LEU A 65 -8.38 -1.97 -30.24
CA LEU A 65 -8.16 -3.30 -29.60
C LEU A 65 -7.02 -4.14 -30.21
N SER A 66 -6.54 -3.77 -31.41
CA SER A 66 -5.40 -4.38 -32.09
C SER A 66 -4.02 -4.05 -31.49
N SER A 67 -3.89 -2.97 -30.72
CA SER A 67 -2.67 -2.69 -29.93
C SER A 67 -2.96 -3.03 -28.48
N LEU A 68 -2.79 -4.29 -28.09
CA LEU A 68 -2.94 -4.77 -26.72
C LEU A 68 -2.29 -3.77 -25.75
N PHE A 69 -3.14 -2.95 -25.10
CA PHE A 69 -2.75 -1.97 -24.07
C PHE A 69 -1.81 -0.83 -24.51
N GLY A 70 -1.68 -0.54 -25.81
CA GLY A 70 -0.78 0.54 -26.30
C GLY A 70 0.72 0.24 -26.13
N LEU A 71 1.08 -1.04 -26.03
CA LEU A 71 2.44 -1.51 -25.91
C LEU A 71 2.89 -2.19 -27.22
N HIS A 72 3.95 -1.67 -27.84
CA HIS A 72 4.53 -2.22 -29.06
C HIS A 72 5.99 -2.63 -28.83
N LYS A 73 6.86 -1.66 -28.54
CA LYS A 73 8.30 -1.87 -28.37
C LYS A 73 8.67 -2.53 -27.05
N SER A 74 8.00 -2.15 -25.96
CA SER A 74 8.33 -2.60 -24.60
C SER A 74 7.47 -3.76 -24.11
N ARG A 75 6.63 -4.36 -24.98
CA ARG A 75 5.65 -5.38 -24.62
C ARG A 75 6.27 -6.55 -23.82
N GLN A 76 7.40 -7.07 -24.26
CA GLN A 76 8.05 -8.22 -23.58
C GLN A 76 8.60 -7.84 -22.21
N ILE A 77 9.18 -6.64 -22.08
CA ILE A 77 9.69 -6.12 -20.81
C ILE A 77 8.53 -5.91 -19.84
N VAL A 78 7.47 -5.24 -20.27
CA VAL A 78 6.28 -4.97 -19.44
C VAL A 78 5.61 -6.27 -19.02
N PHE A 79 5.50 -7.26 -19.89
CA PHE A 79 4.94 -8.56 -19.55
C PHE A 79 5.75 -9.26 -18.44
N ARG A 80 7.09 -9.31 -18.56
CA ARG A 80 7.96 -9.90 -17.53
C ARG A 80 7.85 -9.15 -16.20
N LEU A 81 7.86 -7.80 -16.23
CA LEU A 81 7.71 -6.99 -15.04
C LEU A 81 6.32 -7.19 -14.40
N SER A 82 5.27 -7.27 -15.19
CA SER A 82 3.91 -7.53 -14.72
C SER A 82 3.82 -8.87 -13.99
N LEU A 83 4.43 -9.92 -14.53
CA LEU A 83 4.44 -11.23 -13.90
C LEU A 83 5.20 -11.21 -12.56
N LEU A 84 6.38 -10.59 -12.52
CA LEU A 84 7.16 -10.44 -11.29
C LEU A 84 6.41 -9.62 -10.24
N PHE A 85 5.81 -8.49 -10.64
CA PHE A 85 5.07 -7.63 -9.73
C PHE A 85 3.75 -8.24 -9.27
N MET A 86 3.12 -9.06 -10.10
CA MET A 86 1.94 -9.84 -9.74
C MET A 86 2.29 -10.89 -8.67
N LEU A 87 3.39 -11.60 -8.85
CA LEU A 87 3.87 -12.60 -7.90
C LEU A 87 4.26 -11.95 -6.56
N ASP A 88 4.98 -10.82 -6.60
CA ASP A 88 5.32 -10.01 -5.42
C ASP A 88 4.07 -9.54 -4.67
N ALA A 89 3.08 -9.01 -5.40
CA ALA A 89 1.84 -8.54 -4.82
C ALA A 89 0.96 -9.69 -4.28
N PHE A 90 0.97 -10.84 -4.93
CA PHE A 90 0.35 -12.07 -4.42
C PHE A 90 0.99 -12.48 -3.09
N ALA A 91 2.33 -12.58 -3.03
CA ALA A 91 3.04 -12.91 -1.79
C ALA A 91 2.76 -11.91 -0.66
N GLY A 92 2.81 -10.60 -0.96
CA GLY A 92 2.52 -9.54 0.01
C GLY A 92 1.07 -9.50 0.49
N GLY A 93 0.14 -9.97 -0.33
CA GLY A 93 -1.29 -9.99 -0.03
C GLY A 93 -1.70 -11.03 1.03
N PHE A 94 -0.85 -12.00 1.38
CA PHE A 94 -1.10 -12.92 2.49
C PHE A 94 -1.09 -12.22 3.86
N ILE A 95 -0.37 -11.11 3.99
CA ILE A 95 -0.24 -10.38 5.26
C ILE A 95 -0.79 -8.97 5.08
N VAL A 96 -2.11 -8.88 5.07
CA VAL A 96 -2.81 -7.58 5.05
C VAL A 96 -2.79 -6.92 6.42
N GLN A 97 -2.86 -5.60 6.45
CA GLN A 97 -2.82 -4.80 7.68
C GLN A 97 -3.87 -5.23 8.72
N SER A 98 -5.05 -5.65 8.27
CA SER A 98 -6.13 -6.14 9.15
C SER A 98 -5.75 -7.41 9.91
N LEU A 99 -5.01 -8.33 9.29
CA LEU A 99 -4.53 -9.54 9.96
C LEU A 99 -3.46 -9.21 11.00
N VAL A 100 -2.57 -8.26 10.68
CA VAL A 100 -1.58 -7.77 11.66
C VAL A 100 -2.27 -7.11 12.85
N ALA A 101 -3.31 -6.30 12.60
CA ALA A 101 -4.12 -5.68 13.65
C ALA A 101 -4.82 -6.73 14.53
N LEU A 102 -5.45 -7.73 13.90
CA LEU A 102 -6.10 -8.85 14.61
C LEU A 102 -5.10 -9.64 15.44
N TRP A 103 -3.90 -9.90 14.90
CA TRP A 103 -2.84 -10.60 15.62
C TRP A 103 -2.38 -9.82 16.86
N PHE A 104 -2.14 -8.50 16.75
CA PHE A 104 -1.81 -7.65 17.90
C PHE A 104 -2.88 -7.68 18.98
N ASN A 105 -4.15 -7.58 18.58
CA ASN A 105 -5.27 -7.66 19.51
C ASN A 105 -5.32 -9.03 20.21
N ARG A 106 -5.27 -10.13 19.45
CA ARG A 106 -5.36 -11.49 20.02
C ARG A 106 -4.15 -11.90 20.86
N ARG A 107 -2.96 -11.48 20.44
CA ARG A 107 -1.70 -11.88 21.11
C ARG A 107 -1.42 -11.07 22.36
N PHE A 108 -1.70 -9.77 22.36
CA PHE A 108 -1.34 -8.84 23.42
C PHE A 108 -2.54 -8.18 24.10
N GLY A 109 -3.76 -8.43 23.66
CA GLY A 109 -4.98 -7.84 24.23
C GLY A 109 -5.10 -6.32 24.04
N VAL A 110 -4.37 -5.74 23.08
CA VAL A 110 -4.39 -4.28 22.87
C VAL A 110 -5.65 -3.84 22.16
N ASP A 111 -6.15 -2.69 22.54
CA ASP A 111 -7.36 -2.09 21.98
C ASP A 111 -7.14 -1.43 20.62
N THR A 112 -8.23 -0.99 19.98
CA THR A 112 -8.21 -0.41 18.64
C THR A 112 -7.47 0.93 18.58
N ALA A 113 -7.43 1.72 19.66
CA ALA A 113 -6.69 2.98 19.66
C ALA A 113 -5.18 2.75 19.73
N VAL A 114 -4.73 1.77 20.52
CA VAL A 114 -3.32 1.36 20.56
C VAL A 114 -2.89 0.83 19.19
N ILE A 115 -3.71 -0.02 18.54
CA ILE A 115 -3.46 -0.50 17.18
C ILE A 115 -3.37 0.67 16.20
N GLY A 116 -4.30 1.62 16.28
CA GLY A 116 -4.27 2.84 15.46
C GLY A 116 -2.98 3.64 15.63
N SER A 117 -2.49 3.76 16.87
CA SER A 117 -1.22 4.45 17.19
C SER A 117 0.00 3.71 16.63
N ILE A 118 0.02 2.38 16.71
CA ILE A 118 1.07 1.54 16.13
C ILE A 118 1.12 1.76 14.60
N PHE A 119 -0.03 1.76 13.92
CA PHE A 119 -0.08 1.98 12.48
C PHE A 119 0.16 3.42 12.07
N LEU A 120 -0.15 4.41 12.92
CA LEU A 120 0.31 5.78 12.71
C LEU A 120 1.83 5.82 12.66
N GLY A 121 2.51 5.28 13.68
CA GLY A 121 3.96 5.20 13.73
C GLY A 121 4.54 4.46 12.52
N ALA A 122 3.98 3.29 12.17
CA ALA A 122 4.39 2.52 11.01
C ALA A 122 4.27 3.32 9.70
N ASN A 123 3.17 4.06 9.49
CA ASN A 123 2.96 4.89 8.31
C ASN A 123 3.86 6.14 8.28
N LEU A 124 4.24 6.69 9.43
CA LEU A 124 5.25 7.76 9.51
C LEU A 124 6.62 7.25 9.01
N PHE A 125 7.08 6.11 9.53
CA PHE A 125 8.32 5.48 9.09
C PHE A 125 8.26 5.06 7.61
N ALA A 126 7.13 4.55 7.14
CA ALA A 126 6.87 4.26 5.74
C ALA A 126 7.01 5.51 4.84
N GLY A 127 6.47 6.65 5.28
CA GLY A 127 6.60 7.93 4.57
C GLY A 127 8.05 8.40 4.49
N LEU A 128 8.78 8.36 5.60
CA LEU A 128 10.21 8.69 5.65
C LEU A 128 11.04 7.75 4.77
N SER A 129 10.75 6.46 4.80
CA SER A 129 11.36 5.44 3.95
C SER A 129 11.20 5.77 2.46
N ALA A 130 9.97 6.08 2.03
CA ALA A 130 9.69 6.44 0.65
C ALA A 130 10.42 7.73 0.21
N LEU A 131 10.55 8.72 1.09
CA LEU A 131 11.30 9.95 0.82
C LEU A 131 12.82 9.71 0.70
N ALA A 132 13.35 8.79 1.49
CA ALA A 132 14.76 8.42 1.44
C ALA A 132 15.11 7.61 0.17
N ALA A 133 14.13 6.94 -0.44
CA ALA A 133 14.33 6.04 -1.57
C ALA A 133 15.10 6.66 -2.74
N ALA A 134 14.79 7.90 -3.10
CA ALA A 134 15.47 8.59 -4.20
C ALA A 134 16.99 8.76 -3.95
N ARG A 135 17.38 9.13 -2.70
CA ARG A 135 18.79 9.27 -2.32
C ARG A 135 19.52 7.93 -2.31
N VAL A 136 18.87 6.90 -1.77
CA VAL A 136 19.43 5.54 -1.71
C VAL A 136 19.59 4.98 -3.13
N ALA A 137 18.56 5.11 -3.98
CA ALA A 137 18.60 4.66 -5.36
C ALA A 137 19.63 5.40 -6.23
N ALA A 138 19.85 6.71 -5.99
CA ALA A 138 20.90 7.46 -6.67
C ALA A 138 22.30 6.96 -6.33
N ARG A 139 22.51 6.44 -5.12
CA ARG A 139 23.82 5.95 -4.66
C ARG A 139 24.07 4.48 -5.01
N TYR A 140 23.05 3.63 -4.88
CA TYR A 140 23.20 2.17 -4.99
C TYR A 140 22.52 1.58 -6.23
N GLY A 141 21.78 2.38 -6.98
CA GLY A 141 20.99 1.95 -8.13
C GLY A 141 19.59 1.46 -7.76
N LEU A 142 18.67 1.49 -8.73
CA LEU A 142 17.25 1.16 -8.52
C LEU A 142 17.05 -0.31 -8.11
N ILE A 143 17.69 -1.24 -8.83
CA ILE A 143 17.53 -2.69 -8.57
C ILE A 143 18.07 -3.06 -7.20
N ASN A 144 19.30 -2.61 -6.87
CA ASN A 144 19.89 -2.92 -5.57
C ASN A 144 19.04 -2.33 -4.44
N THR A 145 18.53 -1.11 -4.58
CA THR A 145 17.64 -0.52 -3.59
C THR A 145 16.39 -1.37 -3.40
N MET A 146 15.73 -1.81 -4.47
CA MET A 146 14.56 -2.70 -4.35
C MET A 146 14.90 -4.00 -3.60
N VAL A 147 15.97 -4.70 -4.01
CA VAL A 147 16.32 -6.01 -3.43
C VAL A 147 16.76 -5.88 -1.97
N PHE A 148 17.68 -4.97 -1.68
CA PHE A 148 18.27 -4.83 -0.33
C PHE A 148 17.35 -4.12 0.67
N THR A 149 16.25 -3.54 0.25
CA THR A 149 15.20 -3.07 1.16
C THR A 149 14.08 -4.08 1.33
N HIS A 150 13.73 -4.81 0.26
CA HIS A 150 12.62 -5.76 0.27
C HIS A 150 12.96 -7.05 1.05
N ALA A 151 14.09 -7.67 0.80
CA ALA A 151 14.48 -8.93 1.45
C ALA A 151 14.62 -8.78 2.98
N PRO A 152 15.37 -7.79 3.54
CA PRO A 152 15.40 -7.58 4.98
C PRO A 152 14.05 -7.21 5.59
N SER A 153 13.22 -6.43 4.87
CA SER A 153 11.86 -6.11 5.30
C SER A 153 10.99 -7.35 5.48
N ASN A 154 11.09 -8.32 4.57
CA ASN A 154 10.35 -9.58 4.68
C ASN A 154 10.87 -10.45 5.84
N LEU A 155 12.18 -10.46 6.07
CA LEU A 155 12.76 -11.15 7.22
C LEU A 155 12.26 -10.54 8.54
N LEU A 156 12.25 -9.21 8.64
CA LEU A 156 11.68 -8.51 9.80
C LEU A 156 10.19 -8.82 9.99
N LEU A 157 9.42 -8.96 8.89
CA LEU A 157 8.02 -9.34 8.97
C LEU A 157 7.82 -10.73 9.59
N ILE A 158 8.67 -11.69 9.27
CA ILE A 158 8.67 -13.02 9.88
C ILE A 158 9.02 -12.95 11.38
N LEU A 159 9.87 -11.99 11.76
CA LEU A 159 10.27 -11.83 13.17
C LEU A 159 9.17 -11.22 14.04
N VAL A 160 8.28 -10.37 13.49
CA VAL A 160 7.19 -9.73 14.27
C VAL A 160 6.40 -10.73 15.11
N PRO A 161 5.83 -11.82 14.55
CA PRO A 161 5.03 -12.77 15.33
C PRO A 161 5.85 -13.61 16.33
N LEU A 162 7.17 -13.65 16.20
CA LEU A 162 8.07 -14.35 17.11
C LEU A 162 8.46 -13.53 18.34
N MET A 163 8.09 -12.24 18.37
CA MET A 163 8.46 -11.37 19.49
C MET A 163 7.65 -11.71 20.75
N PRO A 164 8.33 -11.86 21.91
CA PRO A 164 7.67 -12.26 23.15
C PRO A 164 6.83 -11.15 23.79
N THR A 165 7.13 -9.88 23.50
CA THR A 165 6.49 -8.71 24.13
C THR A 165 5.99 -7.71 23.10
N LEU A 166 4.93 -6.97 23.47
CA LEU A 166 4.36 -5.92 22.62
C LEU A 166 5.40 -4.86 22.19
N PRO A 167 6.24 -4.29 23.08
CA PRO A 167 7.22 -3.28 22.65
C PRO A 167 8.22 -3.81 21.62
N LEU A 168 8.67 -5.05 21.75
CA LEU A 168 9.58 -5.67 20.78
C LEU A 168 8.88 -5.91 19.43
N ALA A 169 7.65 -6.41 19.45
CA ALA A 169 6.88 -6.61 18.22
C ALA A 169 6.65 -5.27 17.48
N VAL A 170 6.31 -4.23 18.21
CA VAL A 170 6.13 -2.86 17.67
C VAL A 170 7.46 -2.34 17.13
N LEU A 171 8.56 -2.46 17.87
CA LEU A 171 9.89 -2.02 17.44
C LEU A 171 10.28 -2.69 16.11
N VAL A 172 10.17 -4.02 16.01
CA VAL A 172 10.50 -4.78 14.80
C VAL A 172 9.61 -4.34 13.63
N LEU A 173 8.31 -4.11 13.88
CA LEU A 173 7.38 -3.62 12.88
C LEU A 173 7.77 -2.22 12.38
N LEU A 174 8.12 -1.29 13.26
CA LEU A 174 8.55 0.07 12.90
C LEU A 174 9.87 0.07 12.11
N VAL A 175 10.85 -0.74 12.54
CA VAL A 175 12.10 -0.95 11.79
C VAL A 175 11.82 -1.50 10.40
N ARG A 176 10.91 -2.47 10.28
CA ARG A 176 10.46 -2.97 8.98
C ARG A 176 9.90 -1.84 8.11
N PHE A 177 8.99 -1.02 8.63
CA PHE A 177 8.38 0.08 7.87
C PHE A 177 9.37 1.19 7.49
N SER A 178 10.47 1.36 8.23
CA SER A 178 11.52 2.31 7.89
C SER A 178 12.31 1.97 6.63
N ILE A 179 12.24 0.72 6.16
CA ILE A 179 12.94 0.27 4.96
C ILE A 179 11.99 -0.27 3.87
N SER A 180 10.80 -0.75 4.24
CA SER A 180 9.92 -1.50 3.34
C SER A 180 9.30 -0.66 2.21
N GLN A 181 9.17 0.65 2.37
CA GLN A 181 8.49 1.50 1.40
C GLN A 181 9.42 2.15 0.37
N MET A 182 10.73 1.87 0.45
CA MET A 182 11.69 2.35 -0.56
C MET A 182 11.52 1.65 -1.91
N ASP A 183 11.00 0.42 -1.92
CA ASP A 183 10.80 -0.35 -3.15
C ASP A 183 9.73 0.26 -4.06
N VAL A 184 8.70 0.90 -3.51
CA VAL A 184 7.58 1.45 -4.29
C VAL A 184 8.02 2.53 -5.29
N PRO A 185 8.67 3.65 -4.87
CA PRO A 185 9.14 4.67 -5.82
C PRO A 185 10.27 4.16 -6.71
N THR A 186 11.16 3.30 -6.20
CA THR A 186 12.25 2.74 -7.01
C THR A 186 11.74 1.82 -8.12
N ARG A 187 10.73 1.02 -7.85
CA ARG A 187 10.06 0.17 -8.84
C ARG A 187 9.37 0.98 -9.93
N GLN A 188 8.65 2.04 -9.55
CA GLN A 188 8.02 2.95 -10.51
C GLN A 188 9.08 3.62 -11.39
N SER A 189 10.15 4.12 -10.80
CA SER A 189 11.27 4.73 -11.54
C SER A 189 11.95 3.72 -12.46
N TYR A 190 12.13 2.48 -12.02
CA TYR A 190 12.70 1.42 -12.86
C TYR A 190 11.80 1.10 -14.06
N THR A 191 10.49 0.95 -13.85
CA THR A 191 9.54 0.71 -14.94
C THR A 191 9.61 1.82 -16.00
N VAL A 192 9.65 3.07 -15.57
CA VAL A 192 9.76 4.23 -16.47
C VAL A 192 11.11 4.27 -17.20
N ALA A 193 12.19 3.80 -16.56
CA ALA A 193 13.55 3.82 -17.15
C ALA A 193 13.74 2.75 -18.23
N VAL A 194 13.09 1.59 -18.13
CA VAL A 194 13.30 0.45 -19.05
C VAL A 194 12.28 0.39 -20.19
N VAL A 195 11.28 1.29 -20.18
CA VAL A 195 10.19 1.32 -21.16
C VAL A 195 10.35 2.51 -22.10
N ASP A 196 9.96 2.33 -23.37
CA ASP A 196 9.95 3.43 -24.35
C ASP A 196 9.15 4.63 -23.81
N PRO A 197 9.64 5.87 -23.96
CA PRO A 197 8.97 7.07 -23.44
C PRO A 197 7.50 7.20 -23.84
N SER A 198 7.15 6.77 -25.05
CA SER A 198 5.78 6.83 -25.57
C SER A 198 4.83 5.80 -24.91
N GLU A 199 5.37 4.76 -24.28
CA GLU A 199 4.63 3.64 -23.68
C GLU A 199 4.59 3.67 -22.14
N ARG A 200 5.20 4.66 -21.48
CA ARG A 200 5.32 4.75 -20.03
C ARG A 200 3.98 4.71 -19.30
N SER A 201 3.00 5.43 -19.80
CA SER A 201 1.63 5.46 -19.20
C SER A 201 0.97 4.08 -19.28
N ALA A 202 1.01 3.45 -20.46
CA ALA A 202 0.49 2.11 -20.68
C ALA A 202 1.19 1.06 -19.83
N ALA A 203 2.52 1.11 -19.73
CA ALA A 203 3.32 0.19 -18.91
C ALA A 203 2.98 0.30 -17.42
N ASN A 204 2.85 1.52 -16.89
CA ASN A 204 2.43 1.74 -15.51
C ASN A 204 1.00 1.22 -15.26
N GLY A 205 0.08 1.42 -16.18
CA GLY A 205 -1.28 0.88 -16.09
C GLY A 205 -1.30 -0.65 -16.06
N VAL A 206 -0.62 -1.30 -17.00
CA VAL A 206 -0.57 -2.77 -17.09
C VAL A 206 0.09 -3.40 -15.86
N THR A 207 1.23 -2.86 -15.43
CA THR A 207 1.92 -3.37 -14.22
C THR A 207 1.11 -3.15 -12.95
N SER A 208 0.36 -2.04 -12.85
CA SER A 208 -0.53 -1.76 -11.71
C SER A 208 -1.71 -2.72 -11.67
N ILE A 209 -2.34 -3.00 -12.82
CA ILE A 209 -3.42 -4.00 -12.93
C ILE A 209 -2.90 -5.38 -12.51
N ALA A 210 -1.75 -5.79 -13.03
CA ALA A 210 -1.15 -7.08 -12.69
C ALA A 210 -0.91 -7.22 -11.17
N ARG A 211 -0.42 -6.16 -10.51
CA ARG A 211 -0.27 -6.12 -9.04
C ARG A 211 -1.61 -6.24 -8.31
N SER A 212 -2.63 -5.50 -8.77
CA SER A 212 -3.97 -5.54 -8.16
C SER A 212 -4.57 -6.94 -8.27
N VAL A 213 -4.43 -7.58 -9.43
CA VAL A 213 -4.87 -8.96 -9.64
C VAL A 213 -4.12 -9.92 -8.71
N GLY A 214 -2.80 -9.83 -8.63
CA GLY A 214 -2.00 -10.67 -7.71
C GLY A 214 -2.43 -10.50 -6.25
N ALA A 215 -2.57 -9.26 -5.80
CA ALA A 215 -2.95 -8.96 -4.41
C ALA A 215 -4.38 -9.40 -4.04
N SER A 216 -5.30 -9.49 -5.00
CA SER A 216 -6.72 -9.80 -4.72
C SER A 216 -6.97 -11.26 -4.35
N PHE A 217 -6.12 -12.19 -4.78
CA PHE A 217 -6.29 -13.63 -4.51
C PHE A 217 -5.82 -14.03 -3.11
N SER A 218 -4.79 -13.40 -2.59
CA SER A 218 -4.11 -13.83 -1.35
C SER A 218 -4.97 -13.72 -0.11
N PRO A 219 -5.75 -12.63 0.14
CA PRO A 219 -6.57 -12.52 1.33
C PRO A 219 -7.65 -13.59 1.42
N GLY A 220 -8.20 -14.02 0.26
CA GLY A 220 -9.17 -15.11 0.21
C GLY A 220 -8.56 -16.44 0.66
N LEU A 221 -7.32 -16.72 0.24
CA LEU A 221 -6.59 -17.92 0.67
C LEU A 221 -6.21 -17.85 2.15
N THR A 222 -5.77 -16.69 2.64
CA THR A 222 -5.43 -16.52 4.06
C THR A 222 -6.66 -16.65 4.97
N GLY A 223 -7.82 -16.20 4.51
CA GLY A 223 -9.07 -16.32 5.29
C GLY A 223 -9.65 -17.73 5.32
N ALA A 224 -9.20 -18.62 4.44
CA ALA A 224 -9.62 -20.03 4.39
C ALA A 224 -8.73 -20.96 5.24
N LEU A 225 -7.55 -20.48 5.69
CA LEU A 225 -6.62 -21.18 6.57
C LEU A 225 -6.87 -20.84 8.04
#